data_224d35ce75f98636afe0ea02ac7005a5
#
_entry.id   224d35ce75f98636afe0ea02ac7005a5
#
_cell.length_a   1.000
_cell.length_b   1.000
_cell.length_c   1.000
_cell.angle_alpha   90.00
_cell.angle_beta   90.00
_cell.angle_gamma   90.00
#
_symmetry.space_group_name_H-M   'P 1'
#
loop_
_entity.id
_entity.type
_entity.pdbx_description
1 polymer ?
#
loop_
_entity_poly.entity_id
_entity_poly.type
_entity_poly.pdbx_seq_one_letter_code
_entity_poly.pdbx_strand_id
1 'polypeptide(L)'
;MPHLQARHWVPAECETLIQGYAKDAGRPSGTVTIRIEDLIARNAEIHDRDCFNLNPATNTMNPKAEAALARGLGSRPSLGYPGDKYEMGLEAIQEIEVVAAELSAEIFQASFAEVRVFSGAMANLYGFMALTKPGDHIIAPPAAI
;
A
#
# COMPACT_ATOMS: atom_id res chain seq x y z
N MET A 1 -22.56 20.05 2.38
CA MET A 1 -22.30 19.49 1.03
C MET A 1 -20.93 18.82 1.06
N PRO A 2 -20.69 17.75 0.30
CA PRO A 2 -19.35 17.15 0.23
C PRO A 2 -18.35 18.13 -0.40
N HIS A 3 -17.09 18.05 0.01
CA HIS A 3 -16.01 18.86 -0.59
C HIS A 3 -15.49 18.27 -1.90
N LEU A 4 -15.63 16.94 -2.09
CA LEU A 4 -15.28 16.30 -3.36
C LEU A 4 -16.24 16.75 -4.46
N GLN A 5 -15.68 17.27 -5.55
CA GLN A 5 -16.44 17.62 -6.74
C GLN A 5 -16.69 16.38 -7.59
N ALA A 6 -17.85 16.34 -8.25
CA ALA A 6 -18.17 15.28 -9.20
C ALA A 6 -17.23 15.32 -10.42
N ARG A 7 -16.79 14.17 -10.87
CA ARG A 7 -15.82 13.99 -11.95
C ARG A 7 -16.53 13.48 -13.19
N HIS A 8 -16.49 14.23 -14.28
CA HIS A 8 -17.17 13.91 -15.54
C HIS A 8 -16.54 12.73 -16.30
N TRP A 9 -15.30 12.32 -15.93
CA TRP A 9 -14.58 11.19 -16.53
C TRP A 9 -14.75 9.87 -15.76
N VAL A 10 -15.53 9.88 -14.67
CA VAL A 10 -15.90 8.69 -13.90
C VAL A 10 -17.30 8.26 -14.30
N PRO A 11 -17.60 6.95 -14.46
CA PRO A 11 -18.95 6.49 -14.75
C PRO A 11 -19.97 7.04 -13.76
N ALA A 12 -21.14 7.45 -14.26
CA ALA A 12 -22.13 8.18 -13.47
C ALA A 12 -22.62 7.43 -12.23
N GLU A 13 -22.78 6.10 -12.33
CA GLU A 13 -23.14 5.22 -11.23
C GLU A 13 -22.07 5.20 -10.13
N CYS A 14 -20.79 5.15 -10.53
CA CYS A 14 -19.66 5.21 -9.61
C CYS A 14 -19.59 6.55 -8.90
N GLU A 15 -19.75 7.65 -9.66
CA GLU A 15 -19.70 8.99 -9.08
C GLU A 15 -20.89 9.23 -8.12
N THR A 16 -22.08 8.71 -8.44
CA THR A 16 -23.24 8.77 -7.55
C THR A 16 -22.95 8.09 -6.20
N LEU A 17 -22.32 6.91 -6.22
CA LEU A 17 -21.92 6.18 -5.03
C LEU A 17 -20.87 6.95 -4.22
N ILE A 18 -19.84 7.49 -4.89
CA ILE A 18 -18.77 8.27 -4.26
C ILE A 18 -19.33 9.51 -3.59
N GLN A 19 -20.20 10.25 -4.26
CA GLN A 19 -20.82 11.45 -3.69
C GLN A 19 -21.75 11.12 -2.51
N GLY A 20 -22.38 9.96 -2.52
CA GLY A 20 -23.15 9.43 -1.39
C GLY A 20 -22.25 9.23 -0.15
N TYR A 21 -21.15 8.54 -0.29
CA TYR A 21 -20.20 8.32 0.81
C TYR A 21 -19.54 9.63 1.28
N ALA A 22 -19.22 10.53 0.36
CA ALA A 22 -18.62 11.81 0.69
C ALA A 22 -19.54 12.69 1.56
N LYS A 23 -20.87 12.60 1.40
CA LYS A 23 -21.82 13.26 2.30
C LYS A 23 -21.75 12.73 3.73
N ASP A 24 -21.59 11.43 3.88
CA ASP A 24 -21.49 10.79 5.18
C ASP A 24 -20.21 11.18 5.93
N ALA A 25 -19.12 11.43 5.21
CA ALA A 25 -17.88 11.95 5.79
C ALA A 25 -18.00 13.38 6.38
N GLY A 26 -19.01 14.14 6.00
CA GLY A 26 -19.29 15.47 6.55
C GLY A 26 -20.04 15.48 7.90
N ARG A 27 -20.27 14.33 8.51
CA ARG A 27 -20.88 14.19 9.84
C ARG A 27 -19.88 14.52 10.98
N PRO A 28 -20.36 14.70 12.23
CA PRO A 28 -19.46 14.88 13.37
C PRO A 28 -18.40 13.77 13.47
N SER A 29 -17.18 14.12 13.85
CA SER A 29 -16.02 13.19 13.86
C SER A 29 -16.28 11.89 14.62
N GLY A 30 -16.96 11.94 15.78
CA GLY A 30 -17.29 10.72 16.52
C GLY A 30 -18.19 9.76 15.73
N THR A 31 -19.13 10.28 14.95
CA THR A 31 -19.99 9.45 14.07
C THR A 31 -19.17 8.84 12.94
N VAL A 32 -18.23 9.60 12.38
CA VAL A 32 -17.33 9.10 11.32
C VAL A 32 -16.42 8.02 11.87
N THR A 33 -15.87 8.19 13.07
CA THR A 33 -15.02 7.17 13.73
C THR A 33 -15.76 5.85 13.89
N ILE A 34 -16.95 5.88 14.50
CA ILE A 34 -17.79 4.67 14.67
C ILE A 34 -18.06 4.02 13.30
N ARG A 35 -18.40 4.83 12.30
CA ARG A 35 -18.65 4.31 10.95
C ARG A 35 -17.42 3.60 10.35
N ILE A 36 -16.21 4.14 10.55
CA ILE A 36 -14.98 3.51 10.08
C ILE A 36 -14.73 2.20 10.82
N GLU A 37 -14.94 2.16 12.13
CA GLU A 37 -14.82 0.92 12.91
C GLU A 37 -15.79 -0.17 12.42
N ASP A 38 -17.05 0.18 12.18
CA ASP A 38 -18.04 -0.74 11.59
C ASP A 38 -17.63 -1.25 10.21
N LEU A 39 -17.07 -0.37 9.36
CA LEU A 39 -16.59 -0.75 8.03
C LEU A 39 -15.38 -1.68 8.10
N ILE A 40 -14.47 -1.47 9.03
CA ILE A 40 -13.32 -2.37 9.26
C ILE A 40 -13.82 -3.75 9.71
N ALA A 41 -14.73 -3.79 10.69
CA ALA A 41 -15.33 -5.04 11.15
C ALA A 41 -16.08 -5.76 10.02
N ARG A 42 -16.86 -5.03 9.23
CA ARG A 42 -17.58 -5.60 8.09
C ARG A 42 -16.66 -6.12 7.00
N ASN A 43 -15.56 -5.43 6.73
CA ASN A 43 -14.55 -5.88 5.77
C ASN A 43 -13.91 -7.20 6.20
N ALA A 44 -13.54 -7.33 7.48
CA ALA A 44 -13.04 -8.59 8.03
C ALA A 44 -14.08 -9.71 7.92
N GLU A 45 -15.35 -9.45 8.27
CA GLU A 45 -16.44 -10.41 8.14
C GLU A 45 -16.59 -10.94 6.71
N ILE A 46 -16.56 -10.06 5.72
CA ILE A 46 -16.65 -10.43 4.30
C ILE A 46 -15.49 -11.33 3.90
N HIS A 47 -14.25 -10.92 4.20
CA HIS A 47 -13.06 -11.60 3.68
C HIS A 47 -12.65 -12.83 4.47
N ASP A 48 -12.87 -12.85 5.78
CA ASP A 48 -12.40 -13.92 6.65
C ASP A 48 -13.48 -14.98 6.95
N ARG A 49 -14.76 -14.63 6.73
CA ARG A 49 -15.88 -15.53 7.06
C ARG A 49 -16.83 -15.82 5.89
N ASP A 50 -17.26 -14.77 5.17
CA ASP A 50 -18.37 -14.87 4.21
C ASP A 50 -17.91 -15.22 2.79
N CYS A 51 -16.64 -15.03 2.46
CA CYS A 51 -16.12 -15.22 1.11
C CYS A 51 -14.95 -16.20 1.06
N PHE A 52 -14.87 -16.98 -0.02
CA PHE A 52 -13.65 -17.62 -0.44
C PHE A 52 -12.89 -16.66 -1.36
N ASN A 53 -11.72 -16.22 -0.92
CA ASN A 53 -10.90 -15.30 -1.72
C ASN A 53 -10.09 -16.07 -2.77
N LEU A 54 -10.52 -15.99 -4.02
CA LEU A 54 -9.83 -16.61 -5.16
C LEU A 54 -8.89 -15.65 -5.90
N ASN A 55 -8.70 -14.44 -5.39
CA ASN A 55 -7.77 -13.49 -6.00
C ASN A 55 -6.32 -13.89 -5.69
N PRO A 56 -5.51 -14.29 -6.70
CA PRO A 56 -4.13 -14.72 -6.48
C PRO A 56 -3.20 -13.59 -6.00
N ALA A 57 -3.62 -12.33 -6.12
CA ALA A 57 -2.89 -11.18 -5.61
C ALA A 57 -3.11 -10.93 -4.10
N THR A 58 -4.04 -11.65 -3.48
CA THR A 58 -4.26 -11.55 -2.03
C THR A 58 -3.14 -12.23 -1.28
N ASN A 59 -2.56 -11.49 -0.33
CA ASN A 59 -1.56 -12.00 0.59
C ASN A 59 -2.06 -11.83 2.03
N THR A 60 -2.31 -12.93 2.71
CA THR A 60 -2.61 -12.91 4.15
C THR A 60 -1.32 -12.62 4.91
N MET A 61 -1.25 -11.47 5.55
CA MET A 61 -0.06 -11.05 6.29
C MET A 61 0.15 -11.93 7.51
N ASN A 62 1.41 -12.23 7.82
CA ASN A 62 1.75 -12.87 9.08
C ASN A 62 1.32 -11.97 10.25
N PRO A 63 0.55 -12.47 11.24
CA PRO A 63 0.04 -11.64 12.34
C PRO A 63 1.13 -10.90 13.14
N LYS A 64 2.35 -11.44 13.24
CA LYS A 64 3.48 -10.76 13.89
C LYS A 64 3.99 -9.57 13.06
N ALA A 65 3.98 -9.70 11.74
CA ALA A 65 4.36 -8.60 10.84
C ALA A 65 3.30 -7.49 10.88
N GLU A 66 2.02 -7.84 10.84
CA GLU A 66 0.91 -6.91 10.98
C GLU A 66 0.97 -6.14 12.32
N ALA A 67 1.18 -6.85 13.42
CA ALA A 67 1.35 -6.24 14.73
C ALA A 67 2.58 -5.32 14.81
N ALA A 68 3.65 -5.61 14.08
CA ALA A 68 4.84 -4.75 14.03
C ALA A 68 4.54 -3.42 13.34
N LEU A 69 3.70 -3.40 12.28
CA LEU A 69 3.26 -2.16 11.63
C LEU A 69 2.50 -1.23 12.60
N ALA A 70 1.67 -1.80 13.47
CA ALA A 70 0.93 -1.04 14.48
C ALA A 70 1.80 -0.46 15.60
N ARG A 71 3.08 -0.84 15.72
CA ARG A 71 4.02 -0.39 16.75
C ARG A 71 4.80 0.87 16.40
N GLY A 72 4.35 1.61 15.40
CA GLY A 72 4.88 2.94 15.08
C GLY A 72 6.08 2.96 14.14
N LEU A 73 6.45 1.83 13.51
CA LEU A 73 7.56 1.80 12.54
C LEU A 73 7.35 2.75 11.37
N GLY A 74 6.11 2.91 10.91
CA GLY A 74 5.76 3.79 9.78
C GLY A 74 5.51 5.25 10.14
N SER A 75 5.66 5.65 11.40
CA SER A 75 5.32 7.00 11.86
C SER A 75 6.47 8.02 11.75
N ARG A 76 7.66 7.58 11.36
CA ARG A 76 8.85 8.43 11.27
C ARG A 76 9.52 8.28 9.92
N PRO A 77 10.05 9.38 9.34
CA PRO A 77 10.85 9.29 8.13
C PRO A 77 12.18 8.54 8.42
N SER A 78 12.72 7.87 7.41
CA SER A 78 14.01 7.19 7.47
C SER A 78 14.77 7.43 6.17
N LEU A 79 15.16 8.68 5.94
CA LEU A 79 15.87 9.10 4.74
C LEU A 79 17.37 8.84 4.86
N GLY A 80 18.01 8.59 3.72
CA GLY A 80 19.43 8.30 3.65
C GLY A 80 19.75 6.80 3.73
N TYR A 81 21.03 6.48 3.63
CA TYR A 81 21.53 5.10 3.75
C TYR A 81 21.73 4.70 5.20
N PRO A 82 21.68 3.41 5.53
CA PRO A 82 22.16 2.92 6.82
C PRO A 82 23.58 3.45 7.10
N GLY A 83 23.78 4.08 8.26
CA GLY A 83 25.02 4.74 8.64
C GLY A 83 25.15 6.20 8.19
N ASP A 84 24.27 6.67 7.29
CA ASP A 84 24.25 8.06 6.79
C ASP A 84 22.77 8.52 6.68
N LYS A 85 22.10 8.58 7.82
CA LYS A 85 20.71 9.03 7.93
C LYS A 85 20.61 10.52 8.16
N TYR A 86 19.58 11.16 7.59
CA TYR A 86 19.35 12.60 7.78
C TYR A 86 18.88 12.95 9.19
N GLU A 87 18.03 12.09 9.78
CA GLU A 87 17.50 12.34 11.11
C GLU A 87 18.22 11.50 12.16
N MET A 88 18.20 11.99 13.39
CA MET A 88 18.73 11.31 14.57
C MET A 88 17.72 10.26 15.09
N GLY A 89 18.23 9.25 15.82
CA GLY A 89 17.39 8.24 16.48
C GLY A 89 16.89 7.14 15.53
N LEU A 90 17.57 6.92 14.41
CA LEU A 90 17.23 5.94 13.40
C LEU A 90 18.11 4.67 13.46
N GLU A 91 18.90 4.50 14.53
CA GLU A 91 19.81 3.37 14.70
C GLU A 91 19.11 2.01 14.59
N ALA A 92 17.95 1.89 15.24
CA ALA A 92 17.17 0.64 15.19
C ALA A 92 16.52 0.40 13.83
N ILE A 93 15.94 1.43 13.22
CA ILE A 93 15.24 1.24 11.93
C ILE A 93 16.23 0.97 10.79
N GLN A 94 17.43 1.56 10.80
CA GLN A 94 18.44 1.26 9.78
C GLN A 94 18.95 -0.18 9.89
N GLU A 95 19.04 -0.75 11.07
CA GLU A 95 19.35 -2.17 11.27
C GLU A 95 18.24 -3.06 10.70
N ILE A 96 16.97 -2.72 10.96
CA ILE A 96 15.80 -3.43 10.38
C ILE A 96 15.84 -3.36 8.85
N GLU A 97 16.16 -2.21 8.26
CA GLU A 97 16.29 -2.07 6.81
C GLU A 97 17.36 -3.00 6.22
N VAL A 98 18.53 -3.08 6.87
CA VAL A 98 19.61 -3.97 6.43
C VAL A 98 19.21 -5.44 6.55
N VAL A 99 18.63 -5.84 7.67
CA VAL A 99 18.15 -7.21 7.88
C VAL A 99 17.08 -7.58 6.85
N ALA A 100 16.13 -6.68 6.58
CA ALA A 100 15.09 -6.91 5.58
C ALA A 100 15.68 -7.07 4.16
N ALA A 101 16.65 -6.24 3.80
CA ALA A 101 17.33 -6.32 2.51
C ALA A 101 18.14 -7.62 2.37
N GLU A 102 18.86 -8.02 3.40
CA GLU A 102 19.65 -9.28 3.41
C GLU A 102 18.74 -10.50 3.25
N LEU A 103 17.68 -10.60 4.04
CA LEU A 103 16.73 -11.71 3.95
C LEU A 103 16.01 -11.74 2.59
N SER A 104 15.70 -10.59 2.01
CA SER A 104 15.12 -10.53 0.67
C SER A 104 16.12 -11.00 -0.38
N ALA A 105 17.37 -10.58 -0.30
CA ALA A 105 18.42 -11.01 -1.20
C ALA A 105 18.66 -12.53 -1.11
N GLU A 106 18.65 -13.12 0.09
CA GLU A 106 18.75 -14.55 0.31
C GLU A 106 17.59 -15.31 -0.36
N ILE A 107 16.34 -14.89 -0.11
CA ILE A 107 15.13 -15.55 -0.64
C ILE A 107 15.13 -15.55 -2.17
N PHE A 108 15.48 -14.43 -2.79
CA PHE A 108 15.47 -14.27 -4.23
C PHE A 108 16.80 -14.61 -4.91
N GLN A 109 17.82 -15.05 -4.16
CA GLN A 109 19.18 -15.32 -4.66
C GLN A 109 19.74 -14.14 -5.47
N ALA A 110 19.49 -12.92 -4.97
CA ALA A 110 19.87 -11.69 -5.61
C ALA A 110 21.10 -11.04 -4.94
N SER A 111 21.89 -10.32 -5.71
CA SER A 111 23.06 -9.59 -5.19
C SER A 111 22.64 -8.28 -4.50
N PHE A 112 21.45 -7.76 -4.80
CA PHE A 112 20.92 -6.51 -4.28
C PHE A 112 19.42 -6.63 -4.02
N ALA A 113 18.93 -5.98 -2.98
CA ALA A 113 17.50 -5.88 -2.70
C ALA A 113 17.17 -4.45 -2.22
N GLU A 114 16.10 -3.87 -2.77
CA GLU A 114 15.56 -2.60 -2.32
C GLU A 114 14.18 -2.84 -1.68
N VAL A 115 14.13 -2.70 -0.36
CA VAL A 115 12.94 -3.01 0.45
C VAL A 115 12.07 -1.78 0.76
N ARG A 116 12.50 -0.57 0.37
CA ARG A 116 11.80 0.69 0.65
C ARG A 116 10.77 1.07 -0.39
N VAL A 117 10.59 0.26 -1.43
CA VAL A 117 9.59 0.49 -2.48
C VAL A 117 8.21 0.15 -1.94
N PHE A 118 7.32 1.13 -1.91
CA PHE A 118 6.04 1.04 -1.20
C PHE A 118 4.90 0.34 -1.97
N SER A 119 5.10 -0.01 -3.24
CA SER A 119 4.10 -0.77 -4.01
C SER A 119 4.72 -1.53 -5.18
N GLY A 120 4.08 -2.64 -5.60
CA GLY A 120 4.46 -3.39 -6.79
C GLY A 120 4.41 -2.54 -8.07
N ALA A 121 3.46 -1.62 -8.19
CA ALA A 121 3.37 -0.71 -9.32
C ALA A 121 4.60 0.21 -9.41
N MET A 122 5.09 0.72 -8.30
CA MET A 122 6.31 1.52 -8.24
C MET A 122 7.56 0.67 -8.52
N ALA A 123 7.61 -0.56 -8.03
CA ALA A 123 8.69 -1.49 -8.34
C ALA A 123 8.77 -1.76 -9.85
N ASN A 124 7.63 -1.99 -10.50
CA ASN A 124 7.55 -2.15 -11.96
C ASN A 124 8.02 -0.88 -12.68
N LEU A 125 7.57 0.30 -12.24
CA LEU A 125 8.00 1.57 -12.83
C LEU A 125 9.52 1.74 -12.74
N TYR A 126 10.12 1.48 -11.59
CA TYR A 126 11.58 1.55 -11.43
C TYR A 126 12.31 0.53 -12.30
N GLY A 127 11.76 -0.69 -12.42
CA GLY A 127 12.29 -1.69 -13.34
C GLY A 127 12.27 -1.21 -14.79
N PHE A 128 11.17 -0.66 -15.26
CA PHE A 128 11.09 -0.08 -16.60
C PHE A 128 12.06 1.08 -16.80
N MET A 129 12.14 2.01 -15.85
CA MET A 129 13.06 3.15 -15.94
C MET A 129 14.54 2.72 -15.96
N ALA A 130 14.89 1.64 -15.28
CA ALA A 130 16.25 1.11 -15.25
C ALA A 130 16.64 0.31 -16.49
N LEU A 131 15.69 -0.42 -17.10
CA LEU A 131 15.96 -1.42 -18.12
C LEU A 131 15.52 -1.02 -19.52
N THR A 132 14.65 -0.01 -19.67
CA THR A 132 14.07 0.37 -20.95
C THR A 132 14.24 1.85 -21.25
N LYS A 133 14.11 2.19 -22.54
CA LYS A 133 14.11 3.56 -23.07
C LYS A 133 12.80 3.82 -23.82
N PRO A 134 12.39 5.08 -24.02
CA PRO A 134 11.25 5.41 -24.88
C PRO A 134 11.39 4.79 -26.27
N GLY A 135 10.41 4.01 -26.68
CA GLY A 135 10.39 3.28 -27.95
C GLY A 135 10.78 1.80 -27.87
N ASP A 136 11.25 1.32 -26.73
CA ASP A 136 11.50 -0.11 -26.54
C ASP A 136 10.19 -0.91 -26.49
N HIS A 137 10.23 -2.13 -26.99
CA HIS A 137 9.09 -3.04 -26.98
C HIS A 137 9.08 -3.87 -25.70
N ILE A 138 7.95 -3.88 -25.02
CA ILE A 138 7.69 -4.72 -23.85
C ILE A 138 6.49 -5.62 -24.07
N ILE A 139 6.51 -6.82 -23.51
CA ILE A 139 5.36 -7.73 -23.51
C ILE A 139 4.60 -7.48 -22.20
N ALA A 140 3.33 -7.12 -22.33
CA ALA A 140 2.43 -6.90 -21.21
C ALA A 140 1.09 -7.59 -21.47
N PRO A 141 0.34 -7.99 -20.42
CA PRO A 141 -1.02 -8.47 -20.60
C PRO A 141 -1.90 -7.36 -21.17
N PRO A 142 -2.98 -7.69 -21.90
CA PRO A 142 -3.90 -6.69 -22.40
C PRO A 142 -4.52 -5.88 -21.26
N ALA A 143 -4.75 -4.59 -21.49
CA ALA A 143 -5.32 -3.69 -20.49
C ALA A 143 -6.81 -3.96 -20.18
N ALA A 144 -7.50 -4.66 -21.07
CA ALA A 144 -8.88 -5.09 -20.90
C ALA A 144 -8.93 -6.60 -20.65
N ILE A 145 -9.37 -6.99 -19.48
CA ILE A 145 -9.76 -8.36 -19.13
C ILE A 145 -11.23 -8.32 -18.77
#